data_7fa0449d7d1574070e38b6519678f10f
#
_entry.id   7fa0449d7d1574070e38b6519678f10f
#
_cell.length_a   1.000
_cell.length_b   1.000
_cell.length_c   1.000
_cell.angle_alpha   90.00
_cell.angle_beta   90.00
_cell.angle_gamma   90.00
#
_symmetry.space_group_name_H-M   'P 1'
#
loop_
_entity.id
_entity.type
_entity.pdbx_description
1 polymer ?
#
loop_
_entity_poly.entity_id
_entity_poly.type
_entity_poly.pdbx_seq_one_letter_code
_entity_poly.pdbx_strand_id
1 'polypeptide(L)'
;MDGLELMMRVRMGRLGGMFLALAAVVLGSEALAADRPNVLMIYTDDQGTLDANCYGSTDLVTPNFDRLADTGIRFTQMYAPSAICSASRAGLLTGRYPARAGVPSNVSSEKGQAGMPASEITIAEVMQQNGYRTGHVGKWHLGYTPPTMPNAQGFASSFGHMGGCIDNYSYFFYWNGPNRHDLWRDGKEIWLDGTYFGDAMVDECRRLINESEQEPFFIYWAINWPHYPMQGTAKWREHYADLPSPRDKYAAFVSSLDERIGLIVDHLERTGKRDNTILVLQSDHGHSVEERAFFGGGNPGPYRGAKGCLFEGGIRVPAIVSWPSKLPQGEVRDQMAVGCDWLPTLVELAGLDMPAHHLDGKSLVPVLEDPQAPTQHKSLYWQLGSGKRPQWVVRKGPWKLLGNPTDRREPKSLTDHDQLFLANLEMDETESENLATQYPDILAELVELQQGYATGLEP
;
A
#
# COMPACT_ATOMS: atom_id res chain seq x y z
N MET A 1 65.66 -20.80 31.67
CA MET A 1 64.87 -19.57 31.54
C MET A 1 64.16 -19.45 30.19
N ASP A 2 64.14 -20.48 29.36
CA ASP A 2 63.71 -20.39 27.95
C ASP A 2 62.26 -20.94 27.65
N GLY A 3 61.63 -21.50 28.64
CA GLY A 3 60.26 -22.07 28.42
C GLY A 3 59.08 -21.13 28.71
N LEU A 4 59.31 -20.08 29.45
CA LEU A 4 58.19 -19.17 29.85
C LEU A 4 57.95 -18.05 28.84
N GLU A 5 58.97 -17.59 28.10
CA GLU A 5 58.84 -16.57 27.06
C GLU A 5 58.13 -17.06 25.80
N LEU A 6 58.28 -18.33 25.46
CA LEU A 6 57.64 -18.92 24.27
C LEU A 6 56.11 -19.10 24.49
N MET A 7 55.66 -19.44 25.70
CA MET A 7 54.23 -19.54 26.04
C MET A 7 53.49 -18.20 26.06
N MET A 8 54.17 -17.11 26.45
CA MET A 8 53.57 -15.77 26.43
C MET A 8 53.38 -15.21 25.00
N ARG A 9 54.31 -15.47 24.08
CA ARG A 9 54.18 -15.03 22.67
C ARG A 9 53.08 -15.75 21.90
N VAL A 10 52.79 -17.04 22.17
CA VAL A 10 51.72 -17.79 21.52
C VAL A 10 50.36 -17.41 22.04
N ARG A 11 50.22 -16.99 23.31
CA ARG A 11 48.92 -16.50 23.87
C ARG A 11 48.54 -15.09 23.40
N MET A 12 49.53 -14.18 23.23
CA MET A 12 49.22 -12.83 22.73
C MET A 12 48.86 -12.82 21.21
N GLY A 13 49.42 -13.72 20.40
CA GLY A 13 49.08 -13.82 18.98
C GLY A 13 47.68 -14.35 18.71
N ARG A 14 47.15 -15.25 19.55
CA ARG A 14 45.77 -15.77 19.41
C ARG A 14 44.70 -14.80 19.90
N LEU A 15 44.95 -14.02 20.95
CA LEU A 15 44.04 -12.97 21.42
C LEU A 15 43.98 -11.77 20.47
N GLY A 16 45.11 -11.35 19.89
CA GLY A 16 45.14 -10.27 18.90
C GLY A 16 44.39 -10.61 17.59
N GLY A 17 44.51 -11.86 17.13
CA GLY A 17 43.79 -12.33 15.93
C GLY A 17 42.29 -12.43 16.13
N MET A 18 41.85 -12.78 17.34
CA MET A 18 40.41 -12.88 17.66
C MET A 18 39.73 -11.49 17.81
N PHE A 19 40.46 -10.51 18.36
CA PHE A 19 39.98 -9.12 18.44
C PHE A 19 39.96 -8.43 17.07
N LEU A 20 40.93 -8.68 16.18
CA LEU A 20 40.92 -8.17 14.82
C LEU A 20 39.83 -8.80 13.95
N ALA A 21 39.56 -10.10 14.10
CA ALA A 21 38.46 -10.75 13.38
C ALA A 21 37.09 -10.27 13.85
N LEU A 22 36.90 -10.05 15.17
CA LEU A 22 35.63 -9.49 15.70
C LEU A 22 35.41 -8.05 15.27
N ALA A 23 36.48 -7.21 15.29
CA ALA A 23 36.41 -5.83 14.82
C ALA A 23 36.15 -5.75 13.30
N ALA A 24 36.71 -6.63 12.48
CA ALA A 24 36.43 -6.67 11.05
C ALA A 24 35.00 -7.12 10.72
N VAL A 25 34.40 -8.02 11.52
CA VAL A 25 33.00 -8.45 11.36
C VAL A 25 32.04 -7.33 11.77
N VAL A 26 32.33 -6.60 12.86
CA VAL A 26 31.51 -5.47 13.30
C VAL A 26 31.59 -4.31 12.31
N LEU A 27 32.78 -3.95 11.85
CA LEU A 27 32.98 -2.90 10.84
C LEU A 27 32.37 -3.28 9.47
N GLY A 28 32.39 -4.57 9.11
CA GLY A 28 31.75 -5.05 7.88
C GLY A 28 30.23 -5.02 7.95
N SER A 29 29.62 -5.27 9.13
CA SER A 29 28.18 -5.19 9.33
C SER A 29 27.66 -3.74 9.36
N GLU A 30 28.43 -2.81 9.93
CA GLU A 30 28.09 -1.38 9.93
C GLU A 30 28.20 -0.75 8.53
N ALA A 31 29.21 -1.12 7.75
CA ALA A 31 29.37 -0.65 6.36
C ALA A 31 28.24 -1.18 5.44
N LEU A 32 27.80 -2.44 5.64
CA LEU A 32 26.67 -3.02 4.90
C LEU A 32 25.32 -2.40 5.29
N ALA A 33 25.16 -1.95 6.52
CA ALA A 33 23.94 -1.27 6.96
C ALA A 33 23.84 0.18 6.42
N ALA A 34 24.95 0.86 6.25
CA ALA A 34 24.99 2.23 5.73
C ALA A 34 24.65 2.34 4.23
N ASP A 35 24.79 1.25 3.46
CA ASP A 35 24.49 1.22 2.02
C ASP A 35 23.02 0.83 1.70
N ARG A 36 22.26 0.34 2.69
CA ARG A 36 20.86 -0.06 2.47
C ARG A 36 19.97 1.16 2.27
N PRO A 37 19.01 1.08 1.31
CA PRO A 37 18.09 2.20 1.09
C PRO A 37 17.11 2.37 2.24
N ASN A 38 16.71 3.61 2.49
CA ASN A 38 15.51 3.89 3.24
C ASN A 38 14.28 3.55 2.40
N VAL A 39 13.15 3.27 3.05
CA VAL A 39 11.89 2.99 2.39
C VAL A 39 10.78 3.87 2.99
N LEU A 40 10.12 4.65 2.15
CA LEU A 40 8.90 5.39 2.49
C LEU A 40 7.76 4.86 1.62
N MET A 41 6.82 4.16 2.22
CA MET A 41 5.63 3.65 1.56
C MET A 41 4.45 4.56 1.88
N ILE A 42 3.98 5.34 0.91
CA ILE A 42 2.81 6.20 0.98
C ILE A 42 1.61 5.44 0.43
N TYR A 43 0.61 5.21 1.28
CA TYR A 43 -0.57 4.45 0.93
C TYR A 43 -1.81 5.31 1.16
N THR A 44 -2.43 5.79 0.07
CA THR A 44 -3.62 6.64 0.13
C THR A 44 -4.89 5.80 0.24
N ASP A 45 -6.03 6.42 0.54
CA ASP A 45 -7.29 5.76 0.89
C ASP A 45 -8.45 6.34 0.05
N ASP A 46 -9.14 5.50 -0.70
CA ASP A 46 -10.25 5.90 -1.60
C ASP A 46 -9.82 6.84 -2.77
N GLN A 47 -8.59 6.74 -3.29
CA GLN A 47 -8.16 7.57 -4.41
C GLN A 47 -8.51 6.93 -5.76
N GLY A 48 -9.23 7.66 -6.60
CA GLY A 48 -9.57 7.22 -7.95
C GLY A 48 -8.35 7.16 -8.88
N THR A 49 -8.43 6.34 -9.91
CA THR A 49 -7.31 6.05 -10.83
C THR A 49 -6.78 7.30 -11.53
N LEU A 50 -7.65 8.24 -11.91
CA LEU A 50 -7.28 9.49 -12.56
C LEU A 50 -7.13 10.69 -11.59
N ASP A 51 -7.12 10.49 -10.29
CA ASP A 51 -7.08 11.57 -9.31
C ASP A 51 -5.65 12.05 -8.98
N ALA A 52 -4.84 12.27 -10.03
CA ALA A 52 -3.60 13.00 -10.03
C ALA A 52 -3.31 13.53 -11.45
N ASN A 53 -2.59 14.67 -11.61
CA ASN A 53 -2.30 15.24 -12.93
C ASN A 53 -1.48 14.29 -13.79
N CYS A 54 -0.46 13.60 -13.24
CA CYS A 54 0.33 12.60 -13.96
C CYS A 54 -0.49 11.35 -14.40
N TYR A 55 -1.71 11.17 -13.88
CA TYR A 55 -2.66 10.16 -14.32
C TYR A 55 -3.77 10.70 -15.22
N GLY A 56 -3.75 11.98 -15.55
CA GLY A 56 -4.66 12.60 -16.52
C GLY A 56 -5.77 13.48 -15.91
N SER A 57 -5.75 13.75 -14.61
CA SER A 57 -6.64 14.74 -14.02
C SER A 57 -6.35 16.13 -14.61
N THR A 58 -7.40 16.84 -15.03
CA THR A 58 -7.30 18.19 -15.59
C THR A 58 -7.87 19.26 -14.65
N ASP A 59 -8.50 18.84 -13.56
CA ASP A 59 -9.19 19.69 -12.60
C ASP A 59 -8.60 19.66 -11.19
N LEU A 60 -7.51 18.93 -10.99
CA LEU A 60 -6.76 18.86 -9.73
C LEU A 60 -5.44 19.63 -9.83
N VAL A 61 -4.87 19.95 -8.68
CA VAL A 61 -3.51 20.50 -8.53
C VAL A 61 -2.71 19.52 -7.68
N THR A 62 -1.86 18.71 -8.34
CA THR A 62 -1.09 17.63 -7.69
C THR A 62 0.38 17.61 -8.15
N PRO A 63 1.12 18.75 -8.01
CA PRO A 63 2.49 18.87 -8.52
C PRO A 63 3.49 17.93 -7.83
N ASN A 64 3.21 17.44 -6.63
CA ASN A 64 4.11 16.53 -5.94
C ASN A 64 3.92 15.08 -6.40
N PHE A 65 2.71 14.67 -6.78
CA PHE A 65 2.52 13.41 -7.53
C PHE A 65 3.26 13.46 -8.86
N ASP A 66 3.17 14.58 -9.60
CA ASP A 66 3.88 14.76 -10.87
C ASP A 66 5.40 14.69 -10.66
N ARG A 67 5.93 15.38 -9.64
CA ARG A 67 7.35 15.30 -9.26
C ARG A 67 7.83 13.87 -8.96
N LEU A 68 6.99 13.07 -8.29
CA LEU A 68 7.32 11.66 -8.04
C LEU A 68 7.30 10.84 -9.32
N ALA A 69 6.37 11.08 -10.23
CA ALA A 69 6.31 10.44 -11.53
C ALA A 69 7.52 10.82 -12.40
N ASP A 70 7.91 12.11 -12.40
CA ASP A 70 9.06 12.63 -13.15
C ASP A 70 10.41 12.09 -12.63
N THR A 71 10.50 11.80 -11.31
CA THR A 71 11.71 11.25 -10.67
C THR A 71 11.63 9.75 -10.42
N GLY A 72 10.69 9.05 -11.05
CA GLY A 72 10.45 7.63 -10.83
C GLY A 72 9.75 6.94 -11.99
N ILE A 73 9.07 5.88 -11.67
CA ILE A 73 8.34 5.00 -12.59
C ILE A 73 6.86 5.01 -12.19
N ARG A 74 5.98 5.36 -13.13
CA ARG A 74 4.53 5.34 -12.99
C ARG A 74 3.94 4.09 -13.63
N PHE A 75 3.08 3.37 -12.90
CA PHE A 75 2.39 2.19 -13.41
C PHE A 75 1.01 2.58 -13.97
N THR A 76 0.66 2.02 -15.14
CA THR A 76 -0.68 2.18 -15.74
C THR A 76 -1.60 0.99 -15.44
N GLN A 77 -1.03 -0.15 -15.04
CA GLN A 77 -1.77 -1.37 -14.70
C GLN A 77 -1.38 -1.89 -13.31
N MET A 78 -1.32 -1.01 -12.31
CA MET A 78 -1.21 -1.42 -10.90
C MET A 78 -2.58 -1.69 -10.33
N TYR A 79 -2.69 -2.80 -9.61
CA TYR A 79 -3.93 -3.24 -8.97
C TYR A 79 -3.79 -3.24 -7.45
N ALA A 80 -4.85 -2.80 -6.80
CA ALA A 80 -5.00 -3.00 -5.37
C ALA A 80 -5.17 -4.50 -5.05
N PRO A 81 -4.68 -5.00 -3.93
CA PRO A 81 -4.92 -6.39 -3.49
C PRO A 81 -6.41 -6.71 -3.27
N SER A 82 -7.23 -5.72 -3.00
CA SER A 82 -8.68 -5.84 -2.85
C SER A 82 -9.37 -4.51 -3.15
N ALA A 83 -10.69 -4.53 -3.35
CA ALA A 83 -11.51 -3.34 -3.53
C ALA A 83 -11.98 -2.70 -2.20
N ILE A 84 -11.43 -3.09 -1.05
CA ILE A 84 -11.76 -2.57 0.29
C ILE A 84 -10.53 -2.46 1.19
N CYS A 85 -10.58 -1.53 2.14
CA CYS A 85 -9.44 -1.07 2.95
C CYS A 85 -8.65 -2.17 3.66
N SER A 86 -9.26 -2.91 4.63
CA SER A 86 -8.52 -3.88 5.46
C SER A 86 -7.91 -5.00 4.61
N ALA A 87 -8.69 -5.54 3.67
CA ALA A 87 -8.22 -6.61 2.79
C ALA A 87 -7.04 -6.14 1.93
N SER A 88 -7.13 -4.93 1.35
CA SER A 88 -6.04 -4.38 0.54
C SER A 88 -4.78 -4.12 1.38
N ARG A 89 -4.91 -3.55 2.58
CA ARG A 89 -3.79 -3.31 3.51
C ARG A 89 -3.13 -4.59 3.98
N ALA A 90 -3.90 -5.64 4.26
CA ALA A 90 -3.36 -6.97 4.58
C ALA A 90 -2.54 -7.52 3.41
N GLY A 91 -3.08 -7.49 2.19
CA GLY A 91 -2.39 -7.97 1.00
C GLY A 91 -1.07 -7.22 0.73
N LEU A 92 -1.08 -5.88 0.86
CA LEU A 92 0.11 -5.04 0.74
C LEU A 92 1.21 -5.45 1.73
N LEU A 93 0.84 -5.52 3.02
CA LEU A 93 1.81 -5.74 4.09
C LEU A 93 2.35 -7.16 4.15
N THR A 94 1.58 -8.16 3.72
CA THR A 94 1.97 -9.57 3.80
C THR A 94 2.49 -10.15 2.47
N GLY A 95 2.29 -9.45 1.35
CA GLY A 95 2.61 -9.99 0.01
C GLY A 95 1.73 -11.18 -0.39
N ARG A 96 0.58 -11.39 0.28
CA ARG A 96 -0.33 -12.52 0.08
C ARG A 96 -1.71 -12.05 -0.36
N TYR A 97 -2.46 -12.87 -1.08
CA TYR A 97 -3.86 -12.55 -1.31
C TYR A 97 -4.61 -12.38 0.02
N PRO A 98 -5.46 -11.36 0.15
CA PRO A 98 -6.12 -11.03 1.42
C PRO A 98 -6.88 -12.17 2.09
N ALA A 99 -7.52 -13.04 1.31
CA ALA A 99 -8.20 -14.23 1.84
C ALA A 99 -7.21 -15.23 2.47
N ARG A 100 -6.02 -15.41 1.87
CA ARG A 100 -4.94 -16.23 2.40
C ARG A 100 -4.30 -15.60 3.65
N ALA A 101 -4.22 -14.28 3.69
CA ALA A 101 -3.76 -13.53 4.87
C ALA A 101 -4.83 -13.45 5.99
N GLY A 102 -5.94 -14.18 5.87
CA GLY A 102 -7.02 -14.21 6.87
C GLY A 102 -7.89 -12.93 6.95
N VAL A 103 -7.80 -12.04 5.95
CA VAL A 103 -8.54 -10.76 5.90
C VAL A 103 -9.35 -10.64 4.60
N PRO A 104 -10.34 -11.49 4.35
CA PRO A 104 -11.12 -11.48 3.10
C PRO A 104 -12.08 -10.28 2.97
N SER A 105 -12.28 -9.51 4.04
CA SER A 105 -13.13 -8.32 4.11
C SER A 105 -12.62 -7.31 5.12
N ASN A 106 -13.33 -6.18 5.30
CA ASN A 106 -12.97 -5.22 6.33
C ASN A 106 -13.05 -5.84 7.72
N VAL A 107 -12.03 -5.63 8.54
CA VAL A 107 -12.05 -5.95 9.96
C VAL A 107 -12.93 -4.93 10.71
N SER A 108 -13.38 -5.31 11.90
CA SER A 108 -14.20 -4.41 12.73
C SER A 108 -13.40 -3.17 13.14
N SER A 109 -14.08 -2.02 13.09
CA SER A 109 -13.56 -0.76 13.65
C SER A 109 -13.90 -0.58 15.13
N GLU A 110 -14.35 -1.60 15.83
CA GLU A 110 -14.66 -1.55 17.27
C GLU A 110 -13.44 -1.92 18.11
N LYS A 111 -13.22 -1.15 19.20
CA LYS A 111 -12.14 -1.43 20.15
C LYS A 111 -12.24 -2.85 20.71
N GLY A 112 -11.10 -3.54 20.79
CA GLY A 112 -11.02 -4.90 21.32
C GLY A 112 -11.38 -6.00 20.32
N GLN A 113 -11.67 -5.67 19.06
CA GLN A 113 -11.87 -6.67 18.01
C GLN A 113 -10.54 -7.07 17.38
N ALA A 114 -10.40 -8.37 17.10
CA ALA A 114 -9.26 -8.92 16.38
C ALA A 114 -9.25 -8.46 14.92
N GLY A 115 -8.12 -8.64 14.26
CA GLY A 115 -7.93 -8.30 12.85
C GLY A 115 -7.05 -9.32 12.13
N MET A 116 -6.06 -8.83 11.40
CA MET A 116 -5.08 -9.68 10.71
C MET A 116 -4.42 -10.65 11.70
N PRO A 117 -4.37 -11.96 11.39
CA PRO A 117 -3.73 -12.95 12.27
C PRO A 117 -2.28 -12.57 12.58
N ALA A 118 -1.89 -12.71 13.85
CA ALA A 118 -0.51 -12.45 14.29
C ALA A 118 0.52 -13.47 13.75
N SER A 119 0.07 -14.52 13.07
CA SER A 119 0.92 -15.49 12.38
C SER A 119 1.35 -15.04 10.98
N GLU A 120 0.72 -13.98 10.44
CA GLU A 120 1.15 -13.40 9.17
C GLU A 120 2.47 -12.63 9.36
N ILE A 121 3.35 -12.77 8.38
CA ILE A 121 4.63 -12.04 8.37
C ILE A 121 4.45 -10.80 7.51
N THR A 122 4.65 -9.64 8.09
CA THR A 122 4.55 -8.36 7.40
C THR A 122 5.91 -7.91 6.84
N ILE A 123 5.87 -7.03 5.85
CA ILE A 123 7.09 -6.35 5.37
C ILE A 123 7.80 -5.59 6.51
N ALA A 124 7.05 -5.05 7.48
CA ALA A 124 7.63 -4.35 8.63
C ALA A 124 8.43 -5.29 9.53
N GLU A 125 7.96 -6.53 9.75
CA GLU A 125 8.71 -7.55 10.50
C GLU A 125 9.98 -7.96 9.76
N VAL A 126 9.91 -8.14 8.43
CA VAL A 126 11.10 -8.44 7.62
C VAL A 126 12.11 -7.31 7.72
N MET A 127 11.68 -6.06 7.57
CA MET A 127 12.55 -4.89 7.68
C MET A 127 13.15 -4.75 9.08
N GLN A 128 12.33 -4.90 10.14
CA GLN A 128 12.77 -4.81 11.53
C GLN A 128 13.84 -5.87 11.89
N GLN A 129 13.62 -7.11 11.48
CA GLN A 129 14.57 -8.21 11.68
C GLN A 129 15.92 -7.98 11.00
N ASN A 130 15.92 -7.14 9.96
CA ASN A 130 17.11 -6.76 9.21
C ASN A 130 17.70 -5.40 9.61
N GLY A 131 17.34 -4.87 10.78
CA GLY A 131 17.94 -3.67 11.36
C GLY A 131 17.39 -2.35 10.84
N TYR A 132 16.22 -2.35 10.19
CA TYR A 132 15.51 -1.12 9.86
C TYR A 132 14.78 -0.57 11.08
N ARG A 133 14.77 0.76 11.19
CA ARG A 133 13.87 1.46 12.10
C ARG A 133 12.49 1.54 11.45
N THR A 134 11.51 0.83 12.00
CA THR A 134 10.18 0.67 11.39
C THR A 134 9.16 1.61 12.04
N GLY A 135 8.39 2.33 11.22
CA GLY A 135 7.36 3.25 11.67
C GLY A 135 6.04 3.10 10.92
N HIS A 136 4.93 3.03 11.65
CA HIS A 136 3.58 3.16 11.12
C HIS A 136 3.05 4.55 11.41
N VAL A 137 2.53 5.26 10.41
CA VAL A 137 1.92 6.58 10.55
C VAL A 137 0.60 6.62 9.80
N GLY A 138 -0.52 6.87 10.50
CA GLY A 138 -1.84 7.04 9.90
C GLY A 138 -2.83 5.91 10.18
N LYS A 139 -3.54 5.46 9.16
CA LYS A 139 -4.61 4.44 9.25
C LYS A 139 -4.05 3.02 9.32
N TRP A 140 -4.45 2.27 10.35
CA TRP A 140 -4.11 0.85 10.46
C TRP A 140 -5.17 -0.06 9.82
N HIS A 141 -6.36 -0.10 10.37
CA HIS A 141 -7.54 -0.87 9.96
C HIS A 141 -7.29 -2.39 9.82
N LEU A 142 -6.40 -2.94 10.66
CA LEU A 142 -6.09 -4.37 10.69
C LEU A 142 -6.22 -5.00 12.08
N GLY A 143 -6.92 -4.34 13.00
CA GLY A 143 -7.31 -4.85 14.30
C GLY A 143 -6.99 -3.94 15.48
N TYR A 144 -7.69 -4.18 16.61
CA TYR A 144 -7.57 -3.40 17.86
C TYR A 144 -7.06 -4.20 19.06
N THR A 145 -6.84 -5.50 18.92
CA THR A 145 -6.26 -6.30 20.01
C THR A 145 -4.74 -6.17 20.01
N PRO A 146 -4.08 -6.24 21.18
CA PRO A 146 -2.63 -6.09 21.26
C PRO A 146 -1.82 -6.91 20.23
N PRO A 147 -2.14 -8.20 19.96
CA PRO A 147 -1.39 -8.95 18.96
C PRO A 147 -1.66 -8.55 17.50
N THR A 148 -2.70 -7.74 17.23
CA THR A 148 -3.06 -7.28 15.89
C THR A 148 -2.80 -5.79 15.66
N MET A 149 -2.28 -5.08 16.66
CA MET A 149 -1.88 -3.67 16.55
C MET A 149 -0.52 -3.52 15.85
N PRO A 150 -0.20 -2.34 15.29
CA PRO A 150 1.04 -2.14 14.51
C PRO A 150 2.31 -2.57 15.23
N ASN A 151 2.44 -2.27 16.52
CA ASN A 151 3.64 -2.61 17.29
C ASN A 151 3.89 -4.12 17.44
N ALA A 152 2.84 -4.95 17.34
CA ALA A 152 2.97 -6.41 17.33
C ALA A 152 3.14 -6.98 15.91
N GLN A 153 3.09 -6.14 14.89
CA GLN A 153 3.18 -6.48 13.47
C GLN A 153 4.44 -5.85 12.82
N GLY A 154 5.53 -5.71 13.61
CA GLY A 154 6.83 -5.29 13.12
C GLY A 154 7.11 -3.79 13.10
N PHE A 155 6.20 -2.93 13.60
CA PHE A 155 6.46 -1.50 13.69
C PHE A 155 6.97 -1.12 15.08
N ALA A 156 8.25 -0.70 15.16
CA ALA A 156 8.87 -0.26 16.41
C ALA A 156 8.21 1.02 16.96
N SER A 157 7.71 1.89 16.07
CA SER A 157 6.92 3.08 16.42
C SER A 157 5.62 3.10 15.65
N SER A 158 4.54 3.52 16.28
CA SER A 158 3.21 3.62 15.67
C SER A 158 2.51 4.90 16.11
N PHE A 159 1.96 5.64 15.15
CA PHE A 159 1.14 6.83 15.37
C PHE A 159 -0.04 6.84 14.40
N GLY A 160 -1.27 6.88 14.90
CA GLY A 160 -2.45 6.98 14.04
C GLY A 160 -3.68 6.32 14.63
N HIS A 161 -4.64 5.97 13.78
CA HIS A 161 -5.89 5.38 14.19
C HIS A 161 -6.03 3.92 13.76
N MET A 162 -6.76 3.14 14.58
CA MET A 162 -6.89 1.70 14.39
C MET A 162 -8.11 1.32 13.55
N GLY A 163 -9.12 2.18 13.45
CA GLY A 163 -10.36 1.93 12.70
C GLY A 163 -10.31 2.38 11.24
N GLY A 164 -11.48 2.31 10.58
CA GLY A 164 -11.60 2.59 9.15
C GLY A 164 -11.50 4.06 8.78
N CYS A 165 -11.92 4.96 9.65
CA CYS A 165 -11.86 6.42 9.44
C CYS A 165 -12.01 7.18 10.76
N ILE A 166 -11.62 8.43 10.76
CA ILE A 166 -11.76 9.38 11.87
C ILE A 166 -12.05 10.79 11.34
N ASP A 167 -12.61 11.65 12.16
CA ASP A 167 -12.59 13.09 11.94
C ASP A 167 -11.16 13.62 12.09
N ASN A 168 -10.69 14.44 11.12
CA ASN A 168 -9.28 14.84 11.04
C ASN A 168 -8.86 15.93 12.03
N TYR A 169 -9.75 16.40 12.93
CA TYR A 169 -9.46 17.39 13.97
C TYR A 169 -9.77 16.90 15.38
N SER A 170 -10.87 16.14 15.52
CA SER A 170 -11.30 15.61 16.82
C SER A 170 -10.86 14.16 17.04
N TYR A 171 -10.43 13.47 15.97
CA TYR A 171 -10.03 12.05 15.97
C TYR A 171 -11.14 11.09 16.41
N PHE A 172 -12.40 11.51 16.33
CA PHE A 172 -13.53 10.66 16.65
C PHE A 172 -14.06 9.92 15.41
N PHE A 173 -14.51 8.71 15.64
CA PHE A 173 -15.33 7.95 14.71
C PHE A 173 -16.82 8.14 15.05
N TYR A 174 -17.63 8.62 14.09
CA TYR A 174 -19.04 8.99 14.32
C TYR A 174 -20.05 8.12 13.56
N TRP A 175 -19.60 7.25 12.67
CA TRP A 175 -20.46 6.72 11.61
C TRP A 175 -21.14 5.40 11.91
N ASN A 176 -20.74 4.67 12.96
CA ASN A 176 -21.36 3.43 13.35
C ASN A 176 -21.13 3.17 14.84
N GLY A 177 -22.18 2.79 15.55
CA GLY A 177 -22.13 2.58 17.00
C GLY A 177 -21.91 3.87 17.79
N PRO A 178 -21.53 3.78 19.06
CA PRO A 178 -21.24 4.96 19.88
C PRO A 178 -19.99 5.69 19.36
N ASN A 179 -20.04 7.02 19.44
CA ASN A 179 -18.88 7.85 19.12
C ASN A 179 -17.68 7.43 19.97
N ARG A 180 -16.54 7.23 19.32
CA ARG A 180 -15.30 6.84 20.01
C ARG A 180 -14.12 7.61 19.47
N HIS A 181 -13.26 8.05 20.36
CA HIS A 181 -11.97 8.62 20.03
C HIS A 181 -11.01 7.50 19.59
N ASP A 182 -10.19 7.73 18.55
CA ASP A 182 -9.35 6.71 17.93
C ASP A 182 -8.01 7.29 17.44
N LEU A 183 -7.25 7.90 18.36
CA LEU A 183 -5.86 8.28 18.07
C LEU A 183 -4.92 7.60 19.07
N TRP A 184 -3.89 6.95 18.54
CA TRP A 184 -2.99 6.10 19.31
C TRP A 184 -1.52 6.40 18.98
N ARG A 185 -0.66 6.27 20.00
CA ARG A 185 0.79 6.22 19.87
C ARG A 185 1.31 5.01 20.65
N ASP A 186 2.01 4.10 19.94
CA ASP A 186 2.64 2.92 20.53
C ASP A 186 1.70 2.13 21.47
N GLY A 187 0.49 1.84 20.97
CA GLY A 187 -0.55 1.09 21.68
C GLY A 187 -1.25 1.85 22.82
N LYS A 188 -0.97 3.15 23.00
CA LYS A 188 -1.64 4.01 23.99
C LYS A 188 -2.49 5.06 23.29
N GLU A 189 -3.72 5.24 23.76
CA GLU A 189 -4.59 6.31 23.28
C GLU A 189 -4.03 7.68 23.72
N ILE A 190 -3.97 8.64 22.79
CA ILE A 190 -3.48 10.00 23.01
C ILE A 190 -4.49 11.01 22.47
N TRP A 191 -4.41 12.25 22.91
CA TRP A 191 -5.34 13.32 22.59
C TRP A 191 -4.58 14.50 21.98
N LEU A 192 -4.97 14.91 20.77
CA LEU A 192 -4.40 16.05 20.03
C LEU A 192 -5.52 16.92 19.42
N ASP A 193 -6.65 17.05 20.14
CA ASP A 193 -7.83 17.74 19.66
C ASP A 193 -7.53 19.13 19.07
N GLY A 194 -8.08 19.41 17.91
CA GLY A 194 -7.86 20.64 17.17
C GLY A 194 -6.62 20.69 16.29
N THR A 195 -5.69 19.73 16.45
CA THR A 195 -4.56 19.57 15.51
C THR A 195 -5.04 18.84 14.26
N TYR A 196 -4.73 19.37 13.09
CA TYR A 196 -5.10 18.71 11.82
C TYR A 196 -4.28 17.43 11.63
N PHE A 197 -4.95 16.30 11.45
CA PHE A 197 -4.29 15.00 11.40
C PHE A 197 -3.21 14.88 10.32
N GLY A 198 -3.44 15.51 9.15
CA GLY A 198 -2.44 15.55 8.09
C GLY A 198 -1.12 16.19 8.51
N ASP A 199 -1.18 17.28 9.28
CA ASP A 199 0.01 17.96 9.79
C ASP A 199 0.70 17.12 10.89
N ALA A 200 -0.09 16.50 11.77
CA ALA A 200 0.44 15.58 12.79
C ALA A 200 1.14 14.35 12.16
N MET A 201 0.61 13.80 11.05
CA MET A 201 1.27 12.71 10.31
C MET A 201 2.59 13.17 9.67
N VAL A 202 2.64 14.39 9.12
CA VAL A 202 3.87 14.97 8.53
C VAL A 202 4.94 15.13 9.62
N ASP A 203 4.57 15.65 10.79
CA ASP A 203 5.51 15.85 11.90
C ASP A 203 6.03 14.51 12.41
N GLU A 204 5.19 13.50 12.48
CA GLU A 204 5.62 12.14 12.86
C GLU A 204 6.56 11.50 11.85
N CYS A 205 6.26 11.60 10.54
CA CYS A 205 7.17 11.13 9.50
C CYS A 205 8.54 11.84 9.57
N ARG A 206 8.54 13.17 9.77
CA ARG A 206 9.79 13.95 9.95
C ARG A 206 10.57 13.49 11.17
N ARG A 207 9.89 13.23 12.29
CA ARG A 207 10.52 12.70 13.51
C ARG A 207 11.22 11.38 13.22
N LEU A 208 10.52 10.41 12.60
CA LEU A 208 11.08 9.09 12.27
C LEU A 208 12.28 9.19 11.32
N ILE A 209 12.20 10.05 10.28
CA ILE A 209 13.29 10.30 9.34
C ILE A 209 14.52 10.88 10.05
N ASN A 210 14.31 11.85 10.96
CA ASN A 210 15.40 12.50 11.70
C ASN A 210 16.07 11.57 12.71
N GLU A 211 15.29 10.71 13.37
CA GLU A 211 15.81 9.75 14.36
C GLU A 211 16.57 8.57 13.70
N SER A 212 16.48 8.40 12.39
CA SER A 212 17.18 7.36 11.63
C SER A 212 18.54 7.91 11.10
N GLU A 213 19.49 8.14 12.02
CA GLU A 213 20.81 8.70 11.67
C GLU A 213 21.76 7.67 11.07
N GLN A 214 21.83 6.48 11.68
CA GLN A 214 22.79 5.40 11.35
C GLN A 214 22.08 4.18 10.75
N GLU A 215 20.80 3.98 11.03
CA GLU A 215 20.01 2.85 10.60
C GLU A 215 19.07 3.28 9.45
N PRO A 216 18.86 2.44 8.43
CA PRO A 216 17.84 2.73 7.43
C PRO A 216 16.45 2.67 8.07
N PHE A 217 15.52 3.47 7.56
CA PHE A 217 14.12 3.42 8.00
C PHE A 217 13.21 2.71 6.99
N PHE A 218 12.18 2.08 7.51
CA PHE A 218 10.97 1.69 6.79
C PHE A 218 9.78 2.41 7.41
N ILE A 219 9.17 3.34 6.70
CA ILE A 219 7.99 4.07 7.14
C ILE A 219 6.80 3.69 6.26
N TYR A 220 5.76 3.12 6.87
CA TYR A 220 4.45 2.93 6.26
C TYR A 220 3.57 4.13 6.61
N TRP A 221 3.51 5.10 5.69
CA TRP A 221 2.65 6.28 5.81
C TRP A 221 1.30 5.99 5.18
N ALA A 222 0.41 5.43 5.98
CA ALA A 222 -0.93 5.00 5.62
C ALA A 222 -1.92 6.17 5.76
N ILE A 223 -1.92 7.07 4.78
CA ILE A 223 -2.73 8.28 4.81
C ILE A 223 -4.20 7.90 4.63
N ASN A 224 -5.07 8.37 5.55
CA ASN A 224 -6.51 8.13 5.48
C ASN A 224 -7.25 9.07 4.50
N TRP A 225 -6.54 9.69 3.56
CA TRP A 225 -7.07 10.60 2.57
C TRP A 225 -6.96 10.04 1.15
N PRO A 226 -7.88 10.41 0.25
CA PRO A 226 -9.06 11.29 0.38
C PRO A 226 -10.34 10.62 0.91
N HIS A 227 -10.27 9.55 1.72
CA HIS A 227 -11.44 8.93 2.38
C HIS A 227 -12.21 9.95 3.22
N TYR A 228 -13.54 9.81 3.29
CA TYR A 228 -14.36 10.68 4.13
C TYR A 228 -13.96 10.60 5.64
N PRO A 229 -14.19 11.69 6.41
CA PRO A 229 -14.77 12.97 6.04
C PRO A 229 -13.78 13.81 5.19
N MET A 230 -14.27 14.39 4.09
CA MET A 230 -13.46 15.17 3.16
C MET A 230 -13.17 16.56 3.75
N GLN A 231 -12.11 16.66 4.53
CA GLN A 231 -11.72 17.85 5.30
C GLN A 231 -10.44 18.48 4.74
N GLY A 232 -10.45 18.85 3.45
CA GLY A 232 -9.37 19.62 2.84
C GLY A 232 -9.08 20.93 3.58
N THR A 233 -7.85 21.47 3.47
CA THR A 233 -7.47 22.73 4.11
C THR A 233 -8.24 23.92 3.54
N ALA A 234 -8.29 25.04 4.29
CA ALA A 234 -9.01 26.24 3.88
C ALA A 234 -8.54 26.76 2.50
N LYS A 235 -7.21 26.78 2.28
CA LYS A 235 -6.57 27.14 1.00
C LYS A 235 -7.19 26.38 -0.18
N TRP A 236 -7.27 25.08 -0.07
CA TRP A 236 -7.74 24.24 -1.17
C TRP A 236 -9.27 24.23 -1.30
N ARG A 237 -10.00 24.37 -0.21
CA ARG A 237 -11.47 24.55 -0.25
C ARG A 237 -11.88 25.85 -0.95
N GLU A 238 -11.11 26.91 -0.74
CA GLU A 238 -11.30 28.19 -1.44
C GLU A 238 -10.96 28.06 -2.93
N HIS A 239 -9.83 27.39 -3.24
CA HIS A 239 -9.39 27.19 -4.63
C HIS A 239 -10.41 26.41 -5.48
N TYR A 240 -11.09 25.42 -4.90
CA TYR A 240 -12.05 24.55 -5.59
C TYR A 240 -13.51 24.92 -5.34
N ALA A 241 -13.81 26.08 -4.79
CA ALA A 241 -15.17 26.48 -4.41
C ALA A 241 -16.17 26.49 -5.59
N ASP A 242 -15.69 26.69 -6.81
CA ASP A 242 -16.51 26.72 -8.03
C ASP A 242 -16.75 25.34 -8.65
N LEU A 243 -16.09 24.29 -8.18
CA LEU A 243 -16.37 22.94 -8.65
C LEU A 243 -17.70 22.42 -8.09
N PRO A 244 -18.43 21.59 -8.87
CA PRO A 244 -19.67 20.99 -8.38
C PRO A 244 -19.40 20.00 -7.24
N SER A 245 -20.26 20.03 -6.20
CA SER A 245 -20.20 19.04 -5.12
C SER A 245 -20.60 17.66 -5.64
N PRO A 246 -19.91 16.58 -5.20
CA PRO A 246 -18.88 16.50 -4.16
C PRO A 246 -17.43 16.70 -4.66
N ARG A 247 -17.22 16.97 -5.96
CA ARG A 247 -15.87 17.14 -6.54
C ARG A 247 -15.07 18.26 -5.87
N ASP A 248 -15.73 19.36 -5.49
CA ASP A 248 -15.14 20.48 -4.75
C ASP A 248 -14.42 20.05 -3.47
N LYS A 249 -15.09 19.19 -2.68
CA LYS A 249 -14.56 18.68 -1.40
C LYS A 249 -13.46 17.67 -1.60
N TYR A 250 -13.66 16.76 -2.55
CA TYR A 250 -12.70 15.73 -2.88
C TYR A 250 -11.41 16.33 -3.45
N ALA A 251 -11.51 17.25 -4.41
CA ALA A 251 -10.38 17.95 -5.01
C ALA A 251 -9.56 18.71 -3.96
N ALA A 252 -10.25 19.45 -3.06
CA ALA A 252 -9.59 20.14 -1.96
C ALA A 252 -8.81 19.17 -1.04
N PHE A 253 -9.32 17.98 -0.85
CA PHE A 253 -8.70 16.98 0.01
C PHE A 253 -7.50 16.29 -0.68
N VAL A 254 -7.61 15.97 -1.98
CA VAL A 254 -6.49 15.43 -2.78
C VAL A 254 -5.34 16.43 -2.88
N SER A 255 -5.60 17.72 -3.14
CA SER A 255 -4.53 18.72 -3.20
C SER A 255 -3.93 19.00 -1.81
N SER A 256 -4.71 18.86 -0.74
CA SER A 256 -4.16 18.88 0.63
C SER A 256 -3.25 17.69 0.90
N LEU A 257 -3.57 16.51 0.38
CA LEU A 257 -2.73 15.30 0.43
C LEU A 257 -1.43 15.52 -0.33
N ASP A 258 -1.51 15.98 -1.59
CA ASP A 258 -0.35 16.26 -2.43
C ASP A 258 0.64 17.21 -1.75
N GLU A 259 0.12 18.30 -1.15
CA GLU A 259 0.94 19.26 -0.42
C GLU A 259 1.70 18.60 0.75
N ARG A 260 1.09 17.68 1.51
CA ARG A 260 1.74 16.96 2.61
C ARG A 260 2.81 15.98 2.11
N ILE A 261 2.56 15.32 0.98
CA ILE A 261 3.56 14.49 0.30
C ILE A 261 4.78 15.34 -0.05
N GLY A 262 4.56 16.54 -0.63
CA GLY A 262 5.62 17.50 -0.94
C GLY A 262 6.45 17.88 0.27
N LEU A 263 5.82 18.14 1.42
CA LEU A 263 6.53 18.49 2.66
C LEU A 263 7.50 17.38 3.15
N ILE A 264 7.18 16.11 2.89
CA ILE A 264 8.06 14.98 3.26
C ILE A 264 9.14 14.78 2.21
N VAL A 265 8.84 14.89 0.92
CA VAL A 265 9.85 14.83 -0.15
C VAL A 265 10.90 15.93 0.04
N ASP A 266 10.47 17.17 0.30
CA ASP A 266 11.36 18.29 0.60
C ASP A 266 12.20 18.07 1.87
N HIS A 267 11.64 17.37 2.87
CA HIS A 267 12.37 17.03 4.08
C HIS A 267 13.46 16.00 3.82
N LEU A 268 13.17 14.96 3.01
CA LEU A 268 14.17 13.97 2.58
C LEU A 268 15.31 14.62 1.80
N GLU A 269 15.02 15.58 0.93
CA GLU A 269 16.04 16.33 0.19
C GLU A 269 16.91 17.19 1.12
N ARG A 270 16.28 17.98 1.99
CA ARG A 270 17.00 18.84 2.95
C ARG A 270 17.90 18.05 3.92
N THR A 271 17.53 16.82 4.24
CA THR A 271 18.33 15.93 5.09
C THR A 271 19.34 15.08 4.32
N GLY A 272 19.41 15.22 2.97
CA GLY A 272 20.30 14.45 2.11
C GLY A 272 19.95 12.97 2.00
N LYS A 273 18.72 12.58 2.40
CA LYS A 273 18.30 11.17 2.38
C LYS A 273 17.53 10.76 1.12
N ARG A 274 17.06 11.75 0.30
CA ARG A 274 16.19 11.47 -0.85
C ARG A 274 16.79 10.50 -1.85
N ASP A 275 18.07 10.67 -2.20
CA ASP A 275 18.73 9.85 -3.21
C ASP A 275 18.82 8.37 -2.81
N ASN A 276 18.97 8.08 -1.52
CA ASN A 276 18.97 6.71 -1.00
C ASN A 276 17.67 6.33 -0.29
N THR A 277 16.53 6.85 -0.79
CA THR A 277 15.19 6.48 -0.30
C THR A 277 14.34 5.96 -1.45
N ILE A 278 13.90 4.71 -1.32
CA ILE A 278 12.83 4.14 -2.15
C ILE A 278 11.51 4.71 -1.65
N LEU A 279 10.84 5.46 -2.52
CA LEU A 279 9.53 6.01 -2.26
C LEU A 279 8.51 5.26 -3.11
N VAL A 280 7.53 4.62 -2.47
CA VAL A 280 6.38 3.99 -3.13
C VAL A 280 5.14 4.80 -2.78
N LEU A 281 4.34 5.13 -3.78
CA LEU A 281 3.02 5.73 -3.62
C LEU A 281 2.00 4.83 -4.31
N GLN A 282 0.92 4.46 -3.60
CA GLN A 282 -0.19 3.69 -4.17
C GLN A 282 -1.48 3.98 -3.40
N SER A 283 -2.64 3.93 -4.08
CA SER A 283 -3.95 3.89 -3.41
C SER A 283 -4.30 2.48 -2.94
N ASP A 284 -5.06 2.38 -1.85
CA ASP A 284 -5.49 1.08 -1.32
C ASP A 284 -6.60 0.42 -2.16
N HIS A 285 -7.43 1.19 -2.85
CA HIS A 285 -8.42 0.78 -3.86
C HIS A 285 -8.98 2.01 -4.59
N GLY A 286 -10.00 1.81 -5.43
CA GLY A 286 -10.66 2.89 -6.15
C GLY A 286 -11.51 3.80 -5.24
N HIS A 287 -12.00 4.91 -5.81
CA HIS A 287 -12.76 5.93 -5.08
C HIS A 287 -14.07 5.40 -4.50
N SER A 288 -14.52 6.04 -3.41
CA SER A 288 -15.79 5.71 -2.76
C SER A 288 -16.98 6.41 -3.41
N VAL A 289 -18.09 5.70 -3.54
CA VAL A 289 -19.42 6.22 -3.92
C VAL A 289 -20.44 6.06 -2.79
N GLU A 290 -19.99 5.88 -1.56
CA GLU A 290 -20.84 5.77 -0.39
C GLU A 290 -21.54 7.10 -0.08
N GLU A 291 -22.70 7.06 0.58
CA GLU A 291 -23.44 8.26 1.02
C GLU A 291 -22.55 9.20 1.85
N ARG A 292 -21.70 8.66 2.70
CA ARG A 292 -20.73 9.39 3.54
C ARG A 292 -19.66 10.11 2.73
N ALA A 293 -19.41 9.67 1.49
CA ALA A 293 -18.59 10.34 0.49
C ALA A 293 -19.44 11.23 -0.45
N PHE A 294 -20.65 11.58 -0.04
CA PHE A 294 -21.62 12.34 -0.86
C PHE A 294 -21.87 11.68 -2.23
N PHE A 295 -21.85 10.35 -2.30
CA PHE A 295 -22.02 9.53 -3.50
C PHE A 295 -20.92 9.69 -4.56
N GLY A 296 -19.72 10.18 -4.20
CA GLY A 296 -18.63 10.23 -5.15
C GLY A 296 -17.61 11.34 -4.89
N GLY A 297 -17.12 11.92 -5.98
CA GLY A 297 -16.08 12.95 -5.96
C GLY A 297 -14.76 12.52 -6.56
N GLY A 298 -14.40 11.24 -6.46
CA GLY A 298 -13.23 10.66 -7.14
C GLY A 298 -13.50 10.37 -8.62
N ASN A 299 -12.43 10.26 -9.40
CA ASN A 299 -12.48 10.02 -10.84
C ASN A 299 -11.76 8.70 -11.21
N PRO A 300 -12.49 7.64 -11.59
CA PRO A 300 -11.89 6.39 -12.05
C PRO A 300 -11.43 6.46 -13.52
N GLY A 301 -11.67 7.56 -14.22
CA GLY A 301 -11.50 7.63 -15.67
C GLY A 301 -12.56 6.84 -16.42
N PRO A 302 -12.18 6.08 -17.47
CA PRO A 302 -13.11 5.25 -18.24
C PRO A 302 -13.54 3.99 -17.47
N TYR A 303 -12.87 3.67 -16.36
CA TYR A 303 -13.01 2.38 -15.69
C TYR A 303 -14.33 2.27 -14.93
N ARG A 304 -15.01 1.13 -15.13
CA ARG A 304 -16.27 0.80 -14.47
C ARG A 304 -16.08 0.48 -12.99
N GLY A 305 -17.11 0.78 -12.20
CA GLY A 305 -17.16 0.46 -10.78
C GLY A 305 -16.45 1.47 -9.87
N ALA A 306 -16.32 1.11 -8.61
CA ALA A 306 -15.78 1.93 -7.53
C ALA A 306 -15.39 1.02 -6.35
N LYS A 307 -14.98 1.57 -5.21
CA LYS A 307 -14.77 0.86 -3.94
C LYS A 307 -15.85 -0.20 -3.66
N GLY A 308 -15.41 -1.41 -3.36
CA GLY A 308 -16.27 -2.57 -3.10
C GLY A 308 -16.77 -3.27 -4.37
N CYS A 309 -16.24 -2.91 -5.56
CA CYS A 309 -16.45 -3.60 -6.82
C CYS A 309 -15.12 -4.15 -7.34
N LEU A 310 -15.16 -5.29 -8.01
CA LEU A 310 -13.96 -5.88 -8.63
C LEU A 310 -13.82 -5.54 -10.13
N PHE A 311 -14.63 -4.61 -10.65
CA PHE A 311 -14.39 -3.94 -11.93
C PHE A 311 -13.14 -3.05 -11.83
N GLU A 312 -12.57 -2.63 -12.97
CA GLU A 312 -11.32 -1.86 -13.02
C GLU A 312 -11.35 -0.63 -12.11
N GLY A 313 -12.44 0.16 -12.08
CA GLY A 313 -12.56 1.35 -11.26
C GLY A 313 -12.54 1.11 -9.74
N GLY A 314 -12.69 -0.15 -9.30
CA GLY A 314 -12.58 -0.53 -7.89
C GLY A 314 -11.21 -1.04 -7.48
N ILE A 315 -10.43 -1.59 -8.42
CA ILE A 315 -9.15 -2.25 -8.11
C ILE A 315 -7.94 -1.71 -8.88
N ARG A 316 -8.11 -1.06 -10.03
CA ARG A 316 -7.02 -0.40 -10.75
C ARG A 316 -6.74 0.95 -10.10
N VAL A 317 -5.50 1.18 -9.68
CA VAL A 317 -5.13 2.29 -8.80
C VAL A 317 -3.87 3.00 -9.28
N PRO A 318 -3.70 4.29 -8.97
CA PRO A 318 -2.45 4.97 -9.22
C PRO A 318 -1.34 4.35 -8.36
N ALA A 319 -0.16 4.14 -8.96
CA ALA A 319 1.04 3.73 -8.26
C ALA A 319 2.30 4.28 -8.92
N ILE A 320 3.22 4.79 -8.09
CA ILE A 320 4.50 5.34 -8.49
C ILE A 320 5.57 4.77 -7.58
N VAL A 321 6.73 4.42 -8.14
CA VAL A 321 7.94 4.12 -7.36
C VAL A 321 9.08 5.01 -7.82
N SER A 322 9.81 5.60 -6.87
CA SER A 322 10.93 6.50 -7.16
C SER A 322 12.11 6.22 -6.25
N TRP A 323 13.26 5.94 -6.85
CA TRP A 323 14.55 5.82 -6.19
C TRP A 323 15.61 6.47 -7.08
N PRO A 324 15.84 7.78 -6.94
CA PRO A 324 16.61 8.57 -7.91
C PRO A 324 18.01 8.06 -8.20
N SER A 325 18.71 7.46 -7.21
CA SER A 325 20.06 6.96 -7.39
C SER A 325 20.17 5.61 -8.10
N LYS A 326 19.06 4.87 -8.28
CA LYS A 326 19.10 3.47 -8.75
C LYS A 326 18.07 3.13 -9.82
N LEU A 327 16.87 3.69 -9.79
CA LEU A 327 15.82 3.36 -10.76
C LEU A 327 15.74 4.40 -11.88
N PRO A 328 15.26 4.02 -13.07
CA PRO A 328 14.93 4.95 -14.15
C PRO A 328 13.96 6.04 -13.68
N GLN A 329 14.03 7.21 -14.30
CA GLN A 329 13.20 8.37 -13.98
C GLN A 329 12.33 8.79 -15.16
N GLY A 330 11.13 9.29 -14.89
CA GLY A 330 10.18 9.75 -15.89
C GLY A 330 9.62 8.65 -16.79
N GLU A 331 9.68 7.41 -16.33
CA GLU A 331 9.25 6.26 -17.12
C GLU A 331 7.86 5.74 -16.73
N VAL A 332 7.26 4.99 -17.66
CA VAL A 332 5.96 4.35 -17.49
C VAL A 332 6.12 2.84 -17.63
N ARG A 333 5.37 2.09 -16.83
CA ARG A 333 5.22 0.63 -16.94
C ARG A 333 3.76 0.28 -17.15
N ASP A 334 3.50 -0.56 -18.14
CA ASP A 334 2.18 -1.10 -18.48
C ASP A 334 2.02 -2.58 -18.12
N GLN A 335 3.05 -3.20 -17.57
CA GLN A 335 2.98 -4.55 -17.07
C GLN A 335 2.01 -4.65 -15.89
N MET A 336 1.20 -5.70 -15.89
CA MET A 336 0.24 -6.00 -14.84
C MET A 336 0.97 -6.30 -13.51
N ALA A 337 0.66 -5.54 -12.47
CA ALA A 337 1.21 -5.67 -11.13
C ALA A 337 0.11 -5.50 -10.07
N VAL A 338 0.32 -6.02 -8.87
CA VAL A 338 -0.63 -5.94 -7.75
C VAL A 338 0.08 -5.51 -6.47
N GLY A 339 -0.62 -4.84 -5.55
CA GLY A 339 -0.01 -4.33 -4.32
C GLY A 339 0.70 -5.38 -3.45
N CYS A 340 0.37 -6.66 -3.60
CA CYS A 340 1.11 -7.78 -2.96
C CYS A 340 2.57 -7.87 -3.44
N ASP A 341 2.89 -7.33 -4.60
CA ASP A 341 4.22 -7.37 -5.22
C ASP A 341 5.22 -6.46 -4.50
N TRP A 342 4.75 -5.48 -3.72
CA TRP A 342 5.65 -4.56 -3.02
C TRP A 342 6.52 -5.24 -1.96
N LEU A 343 5.99 -6.23 -1.22
CA LEU A 343 6.80 -6.93 -0.23
C LEU A 343 8.03 -7.59 -0.88
N PRO A 344 7.90 -8.52 -1.85
CA PRO A 344 9.07 -9.14 -2.47
C PRO A 344 9.95 -8.15 -3.23
N THR A 345 9.36 -7.10 -3.83
CA THR A 345 10.12 -6.05 -4.54
C THR A 345 11.01 -5.26 -3.60
N LEU A 346 10.48 -4.77 -2.50
CA LEU A 346 11.22 -3.95 -1.55
C LEU A 346 12.28 -4.77 -0.79
N VAL A 347 11.98 -6.04 -0.48
CA VAL A 347 12.94 -6.97 0.13
C VAL A 347 14.12 -7.19 -0.82
N GLU A 348 13.87 -7.42 -2.13
CA GLU A 348 14.92 -7.60 -3.14
C GLU A 348 15.71 -6.32 -3.36
N LEU A 349 15.07 -5.16 -3.55
CA LEU A 349 15.74 -3.86 -3.71
C LEU A 349 16.61 -3.48 -2.51
N ALA A 350 16.22 -3.90 -1.31
CA ALA A 350 16.97 -3.69 -0.08
C ALA A 350 18.09 -4.73 0.14
N GLY A 351 18.23 -5.73 -0.73
CA GLY A 351 19.21 -6.80 -0.63
C GLY A 351 18.98 -7.71 0.59
N LEU A 352 17.71 -7.97 0.94
CA LEU A 352 17.32 -8.78 2.09
C LEU A 352 16.83 -10.17 1.67
N ASP A 353 16.81 -11.09 2.61
CA ASP A 353 16.30 -12.44 2.38
C ASP A 353 14.74 -12.42 2.37
N MET A 354 14.16 -13.16 1.42
CA MET A 354 12.72 -13.35 1.37
C MET A 354 12.21 -14.12 2.58
N PRO A 355 11.05 -13.75 3.15
CA PRO A 355 10.46 -14.49 4.25
C PRO A 355 10.11 -15.94 3.82
N ALA A 356 10.20 -16.88 4.76
CA ALA A 356 10.06 -18.31 4.47
C ALA A 356 8.63 -18.79 4.18
N HIS A 357 7.61 -17.90 4.29
CA HIS A 357 6.22 -18.25 3.98
C HIS A 357 5.88 -18.03 2.50
N HIS A 358 4.77 -18.63 2.05
CA HIS A 358 4.30 -18.46 0.68
C HIS A 358 3.87 -17.02 0.41
N LEU A 359 4.40 -16.42 -0.67
CA LEU A 359 3.99 -15.14 -1.21
C LEU A 359 3.17 -15.34 -2.49
N ASP A 360 2.06 -14.61 -2.64
CA ASP A 360 1.33 -14.51 -3.90
C ASP A 360 1.91 -13.40 -4.78
N GLY A 361 2.47 -12.35 -4.16
CA GLY A 361 3.22 -11.29 -4.83
C GLY A 361 4.50 -11.79 -5.50
N LYS A 362 4.92 -11.08 -6.54
CA LYS A 362 6.15 -11.31 -7.31
C LYS A 362 7.00 -10.04 -7.29
N SER A 363 8.32 -10.21 -7.25
CA SER A 363 9.21 -9.05 -7.36
C SER A 363 9.02 -8.33 -8.71
N LEU A 364 8.87 -7.02 -8.64
CA LEU A 364 8.78 -6.13 -9.80
C LEU A 364 10.16 -5.66 -10.29
N VAL A 365 11.25 -6.03 -9.63
CA VAL A 365 12.62 -5.59 -10.00
C VAL A 365 12.89 -5.76 -11.49
N PRO A 366 12.59 -6.92 -12.14
CA PRO A 366 12.81 -7.05 -13.57
C PRO A 366 12.04 -6.01 -14.41
N VAL A 367 10.80 -5.68 -14.00
CA VAL A 367 9.95 -4.69 -14.68
C VAL A 367 10.44 -3.27 -14.41
N LEU A 368 10.95 -2.99 -13.22
CA LEU A 368 11.51 -1.68 -12.87
C LEU A 368 12.78 -1.38 -13.66
N GLU A 369 13.65 -2.37 -13.87
CA GLU A 369 14.93 -2.22 -14.56
C GLU A 369 14.80 -2.21 -16.08
N ASP A 370 13.87 -3.01 -16.65
CA ASP A 370 13.68 -3.15 -18.09
C ASP A 370 12.21 -2.94 -18.49
N PRO A 371 11.87 -1.89 -19.28
CA PRO A 371 10.52 -1.67 -19.77
C PRO A 371 10.00 -2.77 -20.72
N GLN A 372 10.91 -3.59 -21.26
CA GLN A 372 10.56 -4.73 -22.13
C GLN A 372 10.43 -6.05 -21.35
N ALA A 373 10.69 -6.06 -20.05
CA ALA A 373 10.50 -7.25 -19.22
C ALA A 373 9.05 -7.72 -19.28
N PRO A 374 8.79 -9.03 -19.36
CA PRO A 374 7.42 -9.54 -19.33
C PRO A 374 6.78 -9.28 -17.96
N THR A 375 5.45 -9.17 -17.94
CA THR A 375 4.71 -9.15 -16.68
C THR A 375 5.07 -10.36 -15.81
N GLN A 376 5.24 -10.15 -14.51
CA GLN A 376 5.65 -11.20 -13.57
C GLN A 376 4.51 -12.20 -13.27
N HIS A 377 3.26 -11.80 -13.53
CA HIS A 377 2.07 -12.61 -13.30
C HIS A 377 1.51 -13.18 -14.60
N LYS A 378 1.38 -14.51 -14.68
CA LYS A 378 0.62 -15.17 -15.76
C LYS A 378 -0.88 -14.92 -15.62
N SER A 379 -1.36 -14.83 -14.39
CA SER A 379 -2.74 -14.48 -14.04
C SER A 379 -2.77 -13.91 -12.62
N LEU A 380 -3.79 -13.08 -12.33
CA LEU A 380 -4.07 -12.53 -11.02
C LEU A 380 -5.45 -12.98 -10.54
N TYR A 381 -5.61 -13.05 -9.23
CA TYR A 381 -6.85 -13.43 -8.58
C TYR A 381 -7.25 -12.43 -7.50
N TRP A 382 -8.53 -12.15 -7.40
CA TRP A 382 -9.15 -11.36 -6.33
C TRP A 382 -10.36 -12.08 -5.78
N GLN A 383 -10.54 -11.98 -4.46
CA GLN A 383 -11.77 -12.38 -3.79
C GLN A 383 -12.16 -11.30 -2.80
N LEU A 384 -13.43 -10.92 -2.82
CA LEU A 384 -14.01 -9.96 -1.90
C LEU A 384 -15.15 -10.60 -1.12
N GLY A 385 -14.99 -10.63 0.20
CA GLY A 385 -15.92 -11.29 1.09
C GLY A 385 -15.65 -12.78 1.27
N SER A 386 -16.44 -13.37 2.17
CA SER A 386 -16.45 -14.78 2.51
C SER A 386 -17.88 -15.33 2.45
N GLY A 387 -18.04 -16.64 2.53
CA GLY A 387 -19.35 -17.29 2.52
C GLY A 387 -19.71 -17.92 1.17
N LYS A 388 -21.02 -18.11 0.90
CA LYS A 388 -21.48 -18.95 -0.22
C LYS A 388 -21.32 -18.32 -1.61
N ARG A 389 -21.27 -17.00 -1.71
CA ARG A 389 -21.18 -16.26 -2.99
C ARG A 389 -20.29 -15.02 -2.83
N PRO A 390 -18.97 -15.17 -2.59
CA PRO A 390 -18.07 -14.03 -2.64
C PRO A 390 -18.00 -13.47 -4.06
N GLN A 391 -17.70 -12.19 -4.19
CA GLN A 391 -17.24 -11.67 -5.48
C GLN A 391 -15.82 -12.20 -5.72
N TRP A 392 -15.50 -12.56 -6.96
CA TRP A 392 -14.15 -12.96 -7.32
C TRP A 392 -13.81 -12.52 -8.74
N VAL A 393 -12.54 -12.42 -9.04
CA VAL A 393 -12.00 -12.12 -10.36
C VAL A 393 -10.80 -12.98 -10.65
N VAL A 394 -10.70 -13.46 -11.87
CA VAL A 394 -9.47 -13.95 -12.49
C VAL A 394 -9.14 -13.07 -13.69
N ARG A 395 -7.90 -12.61 -13.79
CA ARG A 395 -7.38 -11.92 -14.96
C ARG A 395 -6.20 -12.67 -15.55
N LYS A 396 -6.24 -12.94 -16.87
CA LYS A 396 -5.15 -13.56 -17.64
C LYS A 396 -4.96 -12.79 -18.94
N GLY A 397 -3.83 -12.10 -19.06
CA GLY A 397 -3.60 -11.18 -20.17
C GLY A 397 -4.71 -10.14 -20.28
N PRO A 398 -5.34 -9.94 -21.46
CA PRO A 398 -6.43 -8.99 -21.62
C PRO A 398 -7.77 -9.48 -21.06
N TRP A 399 -7.92 -10.79 -20.84
CA TRP A 399 -9.18 -11.38 -20.41
C TRP A 399 -9.36 -11.30 -18.89
N LYS A 400 -10.54 -10.85 -18.48
CA LYS A 400 -10.95 -10.71 -17.08
C LYS A 400 -12.33 -11.32 -16.88
N LEU A 401 -12.42 -12.31 -15.99
CA LEU A 401 -13.67 -12.97 -15.62
C LEU A 401 -14.04 -12.59 -14.19
N LEU A 402 -15.21 -12.00 -14.03
CA LEU A 402 -15.80 -11.68 -12.73
C LEU A 402 -16.90 -12.69 -12.40
N GLY A 403 -16.87 -13.22 -11.17
CA GLY A 403 -17.95 -14.04 -10.61
C GLY A 403 -18.70 -13.27 -9.53
N ASN A 404 -20.03 -13.35 -9.60
CA ASN A 404 -20.97 -12.60 -8.73
C ASN A 404 -20.64 -11.11 -8.68
N PRO A 405 -20.43 -10.41 -9.80
CA PRO A 405 -20.02 -9.00 -9.79
C PRO A 405 -21.09 -8.13 -9.16
N THR A 406 -20.66 -7.03 -8.55
CA THR A 406 -21.52 -5.93 -8.15
C THR A 406 -20.97 -4.63 -8.71
N ASP A 407 -21.85 -3.73 -9.11
CA ASP A 407 -21.48 -2.38 -9.51
C ASP A 407 -22.14 -1.39 -8.56
N ARG A 408 -21.35 -0.75 -7.70
CA ARG A 408 -21.86 0.23 -6.72
C ARG A 408 -22.07 1.61 -7.33
N ARG A 409 -21.42 1.91 -8.45
CA ARG A 409 -21.60 3.17 -9.17
C ARG A 409 -22.87 3.14 -10.00
N GLU A 410 -23.13 2.01 -10.67
CA GLU A 410 -24.31 1.79 -11.50
C GLU A 410 -25.01 0.46 -11.14
N PRO A 411 -25.71 0.38 -9.99
CA PRO A 411 -26.26 -0.89 -9.51
C PRO A 411 -27.26 -1.58 -10.45
N LYS A 412 -27.82 -0.82 -11.41
CA LYS A 412 -28.78 -1.36 -12.39
C LYS A 412 -28.13 -1.80 -13.71
N SER A 413 -26.81 -1.65 -13.84
CA SER A 413 -26.06 -2.04 -15.05
C SER A 413 -25.86 -3.56 -15.19
N LEU A 414 -26.10 -4.32 -14.11
CA LEU A 414 -26.01 -5.77 -14.06
C LEU A 414 -27.38 -6.42 -13.97
N THR A 415 -27.52 -7.59 -14.57
CA THR A 415 -28.74 -8.41 -14.58
C THR A 415 -28.49 -9.76 -13.90
N ASP A 416 -29.53 -10.55 -13.65
CA ASP A 416 -29.41 -11.92 -13.13
C ASP A 416 -28.62 -12.87 -14.03
N HIS A 417 -28.40 -12.50 -15.30
CA HIS A 417 -27.59 -13.26 -16.26
C HIS A 417 -26.09 -12.97 -16.14
N ASP A 418 -25.69 -11.93 -15.42
CA ASP A 418 -24.31 -11.49 -15.25
C ASP A 418 -23.60 -12.11 -14.03
N GLN A 419 -24.02 -13.30 -13.58
CA GLN A 419 -23.34 -14.02 -12.48
C GLN A 419 -21.90 -14.36 -12.84
N LEU A 420 -21.62 -14.56 -14.14
CA LEU A 420 -20.29 -14.59 -14.74
C LEU A 420 -20.22 -13.49 -15.79
N PHE A 421 -19.28 -12.57 -15.62
CA PHE A 421 -19.08 -11.44 -16.50
C PHE A 421 -17.67 -11.49 -17.08
N LEU A 422 -17.57 -11.75 -18.38
CA LEU A 422 -16.29 -11.82 -19.09
C LEU A 422 -16.04 -10.53 -19.87
N ALA A 423 -14.92 -9.88 -19.60
CA ALA A 423 -14.45 -8.70 -20.33
C ALA A 423 -13.11 -8.96 -21.01
N ASN A 424 -12.84 -8.21 -22.09
CA ASN A 424 -11.52 -8.12 -22.71
C ASN A 424 -11.05 -6.66 -22.64
N LEU A 425 -10.09 -6.38 -21.77
CA LEU A 425 -9.67 -5.02 -21.44
C LEU A 425 -8.86 -4.32 -22.54
N GLU A 426 -8.38 -5.03 -23.57
CA GLU A 426 -7.78 -4.41 -24.76
C GLU A 426 -8.85 -3.97 -25.77
N MET A 427 -10.00 -4.64 -25.81
CA MET A 427 -11.13 -4.30 -26.69
C MET A 427 -12.06 -3.28 -26.04
N ASP A 428 -12.27 -3.42 -24.73
CA ASP A 428 -13.20 -2.61 -23.92
C ASP A 428 -12.66 -2.44 -22.51
N GLU A 429 -11.89 -1.38 -22.29
CA GLU A 429 -11.36 -1.02 -20.96
C GLU A 429 -12.44 -0.54 -19.98
N THR A 430 -13.65 -0.25 -20.50
CA THR A 430 -14.80 0.21 -19.70
C THR A 430 -15.61 -0.92 -19.12
N GLU A 431 -15.33 -2.17 -19.51
CA GLU A 431 -16.06 -3.36 -19.09
C GLU A 431 -17.59 -3.22 -19.28
N SER A 432 -17.98 -2.67 -20.45
CA SER A 432 -19.40 -2.35 -20.73
C SER A 432 -20.18 -3.57 -21.22
N GLU A 433 -19.51 -4.53 -21.87
CA GLU A 433 -20.14 -5.69 -22.50
C GLU A 433 -19.70 -7.02 -21.84
N ASN A 434 -20.68 -7.88 -21.55
CA ASN A 434 -20.43 -9.25 -21.08
C ASN A 434 -20.21 -10.19 -22.25
N LEU A 435 -18.99 -10.62 -22.47
CA LEU A 435 -18.56 -11.49 -23.57
C LEU A 435 -18.66 -12.99 -23.26
N ALA A 436 -19.20 -13.41 -22.10
CA ALA A 436 -19.22 -14.81 -21.64
C ALA A 436 -19.88 -15.79 -22.62
N THR A 437 -20.93 -15.35 -23.34
CA THR A 437 -21.61 -16.18 -24.33
C THR A 437 -20.89 -16.24 -25.67
N GLN A 438 -20.05 -15.23 -25.97
CA GLN A 438 -19.35 -15.13 -27.26
C GLN A 438 -18.03 -15.92 -27.26
N TYR A 439 -17.41 -16.09 -26.06
CA TYR A 439 -16.09 -16.73 -25.87
C TYR A 439 -16.14 -17.85 -24.82
N PRO A 440 -16.91 -18.98 -25.10
CA PRO A 440 -17.11 -20.05 -24.12
C PRO A 440 -15.82 -20.80 -23.74
N ASP A 441 -14.84 -20.89 -24.62
CA ASP A 441 -13.57 -21.57 -24.36
C ASP A 441 -12.70 -20.75 -23.38
N ILE A 442 -12.65 -19.43 -23.56
CA ILE A 442 -11.97 -18.52 -22.64
C ILE A 442 -12.66 -18.51 -21.28
N LEU A 443 -14.00 -18.48 -21.27
CA LEU A 443 -14.78 -18.59 -20.05
C LEU A 443 -14.41 -19.86 -19.26
N ALA A 444 -14.38 -21.01 -19.92
CA ALA A 444 -14.05 -22.30 -19.29
C ALA A 444 -12.64 -22.30 -18.69
N GLU A 445 -11.66 -21.79 -19.45
CA GLU A 445 -10.27 -21.65 -18.97
C GLU A 445 -10.17 -20.80 -17.71
N LEU A 446 -10.83 -19.63 -17.67
CA LEU A 446 -10.76 -18.73 -16.52
C LEU A 446 -11.55 -19.26 -15.31
N VAL A 447 -12.61 -20.03 -15.51
CA VAL A 447 -13.31 -20.76 -14.45
C VAL A 447 -12.41 -21.85 -13.85
N GLU A 448 -11.65 -22.59 -14.66
CA GLU A 448 -10.68 -23.58 -14.15
C GLU A 448 -9.59 -22.92 -13.31
N LEU A 449 -9.04 -21.78 -13.77
CA LEU A 449 -8.07 -21.00 -13.01
C LEU A 449 -8.65 -20.53 -11.68
N GLN A 450 -9.88 -20.02 -11.66
CA GLN A 450 -10.56 -19.62 -10.41
C GLN A 450 -10.67 -20.79 -9.42
N GLN A 451 -11.06 -21.96 -9.87
CA GLN A 451 -11.16 -23.15 -9.02
C GLN A 451 -9.81 -23.52 -8.41
N GLY A 452 -8.73 -23.44 -9.20
CA GLY A 452 -7.36 -23.64 -8.73
C GLY A 452 -6.95 -22.66 -7.64
N TYR A 453 -7.29 -21.38 -7.81
CA TYR A 453 -7.02 -20.36 -6.78
C TYR A 453 -7.87 -20.57 -5.52
N ALA A 454 -9.17 -20.84 -5.67
CA ALA A 454 -10.09 -21.00 -4.55
C ALA A 454 -9.69 -22.18 -3.65
N THR A 455 -9.27 -23.31 -4.21
CA THR A 455 -8.78 -24.47 -3.43
C THR A 455 -7.45 -24.21 -2.73
N GLY A 456 -6.61 -23.31 -3.25
CA GLY A 456 -5.34 -22.93 -2.64
C GLY A 456 -5.44 -21.81 -1.60
N LEU A 457 -6.63 -21.24 -1.37
CA LEU A 457 -6.86 -20.17 -0.38
C LEU A 457 -7.29 -20.69 1.01
N GLU A 458 -7.54 -21.98 1.16
CA GLU A 458 -7.78 -22.56 2.48
C GLU A 458 -6.49 -22.49 3.33
N PRO A 459 -6.62 -22.10 4.62
CA PRO A 459 -5.48 -21.85 5.50
C PRO A 459 -4.67 -23.11 5.81
#